data_ace1bd122973c903027f4027d9e1327c
#
_entry.id   ace1bd122973c903027f4027d9e1327c
#
_cell.length_a   1.000
_cell.length_b   1.000
_cell.length_c   1.000
_cell.angle_alpha   90.00
_cell.angle_beta   90.00
_cell.angle_gamma   90.00
#
_symmetry.space_group_name_H-M   'P 1'
#
loop_
_entity.id
_entity.type
_entity.pdbx_description
1 polymer ?
#
loop_
_entity_poly.entity_id
_entity_poly.type
_entity_poly.pdbx_seq_one_letter_code
_entity_poly.pdbx_strand_id
1 'polypeptide(L)'
;MRELQLGAVSTFIKRDNWVEIIKSTTLPMGVLEQVDYDCTTKKLYDGNYIIMISDGVLDNLSGINKEEQMVEIINNINVKKPAGIAKKILEESLKNNNMEAFDDCTVMVLGVFDTYVNV
;
A
#
# COMPACT_ATOMS: atom_id res chain seq x y z
N MET A 1 12.91 -20.43 -15.96
CA MET A 1 11.77 -19.50 -15.89
C MET A 1 11.84 -18.72 -14.59
N ARG A 2 11.89 -17.41 -14.71
CA ARG A 2 11.95 -16.58 -13.52
C ARG A 2 10.56 -16.45 -12.93
N GLU A 3 10.41 -16.91 -11.68
CA GLU A 3 9.22 -16.63 -10.92
C GLU A 3 9.18 -15.18 -10.55
N LEU A 4 8.22 -14.44 -11.10
CA LEU A 4 7.88 -13.13 -10.58
C LEU A 4 7.01 -13.34 -9.36
N GLN A 5 7.62 -13.32 -8.19
CA GLN A 5 6.85 -13.25 -6.95
C GLN A 5 6.36 -11.83 -6.77
N LEU A 6 5.15 -11.57 -7.26
CA LEU A 6 4.44 -10.33 -6.97
C LEU A 6 3.71 -10.40 -5.61
N GLY A 7 4.07 -11.41 -4.78
CA GLY A 7 3.31 -11.76 -3.59
C GLY A 7 3.56 -10.96 -2.35
N ALA A 8 4.43 -9.95 -2.38
CA ALA A 8 4.87 -9.31 -1.15
C ALA A 8 4.43 -7.86 -1.01
N VAL A 9 3.40 -7.43 -1.75
CA VAL A 9 2.95 -6.04 -1.75
C VAL A 9 1.49 -5.97 -1.35
N SER A 10 1.20 -5.19 -0.32
CA SER A 10 -0.16 -4.84 0.08
C SER A 10 -0.50 -3.45 -0.47
N THR A 11 -1.69 -3.30 -1.01
CA THR A 11 -2.14 -2.07 -1.63
C THR A 11 -3.34 -1.49 -0.90
N PHE A 12 -3.26 -0.19 -0.64
CA PHE A 12 -4.32 0.56 0.02
C PHE A 12 -4.66 1.78 -0.83
N ILE A 13 -5.93 2.17 -0.83
CA ILE A 13 -6.35 3.44 -1.42
C ILE A 13 -6.84 4.33 -0.29
N LYS A 14 -6.12 5.45 -0.07
CA LYS A 14 -6.54 6.47 0.89
C LYS A 14 -7.53 7.39 0.18
N ARG A 15 -8.77 7.32 0.61
CA ARG A 15 -9.83 8.20 0.16
C ARG A 15 -10.01 9.34 1.17
N ASP A 16 -10.93 10.25 0.94
CA ASP A 16 -11.08 11.42 1.81
C ASP A 16 -11.34 11.06 3.28
N ASN A 17 -12.22 10.08 3.53
CA ASN A 17 -12.68 9.76 4.88
C ASN A 17 -12.36 8.32 5.30
N TRP A 18 -11.77 7.50 4.43
CA TRP A 18 -11.54 6.10 4.73
C TRP A 18 -10.43 5.52 3.85
N VAL A 19 -9.95 4.35 4.24
CA VAL A 19 -8.89 3.64 3.54
C VAL A 19 -9.45 2.31 3.05
N GLU A 20 -9.33 2.06 1.76
CA GLU A 20 -9.75 0.81 1.14
C GLU A 20 -8.55 -0.13 1.00
N ILE A 21 -8.73 -1.38 1.40
CA ILE A 21 -7.72 -2.42 1.22
C ILE A 21 -7.98 -3.12 -0.09
N ILE A 22 -6.96 -3.16 -0.96
CA ILE A 22 -7.03 -3.91 -2.20
C ILE A 22 -6.41 -5.28 -1.96
N LYS A 23 -7.25 -6.31 -2.02
CA LYS A 23 -6.78 -7.69 -1.91
C LYS A 23 -6.51 -8.24 -3.29
N SER A 24 -5.26 -8.58 -3.56
CA SER A 24 -4.89 -9.30 -4.76
C SER A 24 -4.56 -10.74 -4.39
N THR A 25 -5.17 -11.67 -5.08
CA THR A 25 -4.74 -13.06 -5.05
C THR A 25 -3.56 -13.19 -6.00
N THR A 26 -2.37 -13.35 -5.44
CA THR A 26 -1.21 -13.65 -6.24
C THR A 26 -1.10 -15.14 -6.45
N LEU A 27 -1.28 -15.57 -7.70
CA LEU A 27 -0.92 -16.91 -8.12
C LEU A 27 0.54 -16.91 -8.57
N PRO A 28 1.35 -17.90 -8.17
CA PRO A 28 2.71 -18.01 -8.69
C PRO A 28 2.67 -18.13 -10.21
N MET A 29 3.30 -17.20 -10.89
CA MET A 29 3.40 -17.23 -12.34
C MET A 29 4.22 -18.45 -12.77
N GLY A 30 3.66 -19.32 -13.58
CA GLY A 30 4.30 -20.54 -14.07
C GLY A 30 3.56 -21.83 -13.71
N VAL A 31 2.57 -21.77 -12.84
CA VAL A 31 1.74 -22.94 -12.50
C VAL A 31 0.59 -23.13 -13.49
N LEU A 32 0.17 -22.06 -14.18
CA LEU A 32 -0.91 -22.10 -15.16
C LEU A 32 -0.45 -21.46 -16.47
N GLU A 33 -0.65 -22.17 -17.57
CA GLU A 33 -0.37 -21.64 -18.92
C GLU A 33 -1.34 -20.53 -19.33
N GLN A 34 -2.48 -20.46 -18.69
CA GLN A 34 -3.44 -19.36 -18.87
C GLN A 34 -3.74 -18.77 -17.52
N VAL A 35 -3.22 -17.57 -17.30
CA VAL A 35 -3.52 -16.81 -16.09
C VAL A 35 -4.78 -16.00 -16.37
N ASP A 36 -5.89 -16.40 -15.75
CA ASP A 36 -7.00 -15.49 -15.59
C ASP A 36 -6.56 -14.40 -14.62
N TYR A 37 -6.22 -13.25 -15.19
CA TYR A 37 -5.93 -12.09 -14.37
C TYR A 37 -7.23 -11.63 -13.70
N ASP A 38 -7.28 -11.72 -12.39
CA ASP A 38 -8.27 -11.00 -11.63
C ASP A 38 -7.95 -9.51 -11.76
N CYS A 39 -8.47 -8.91 -12.83
CA CYS A 39 -8.41 -7.47 -13.00
C CYS A 39 -9.46 -6.83 -12.10
N THR A 40 -9.03 -6.31 -10.97
CA THR A 40 -9.89 -5.45 -10.15
C THR A 40 -9.75 -4.01 -10.64
N THR A 41 -10.85 -3.47 -11.18
CA THR A 41 -10.88 -2.07 -11.59
C THR A 41 -11.46 -1.22 -10.47
N LYS A 42 -10.73 -0.20 -10.07
CA LYS A 42 -11.17 0.74 -9.04
C LYS A 42 -11.21 2.16 -9.61
N LYS A 43 -12.25 2.89 -9.25
CA LYS A 43 -12.33 4.31 -9.59
C LYS A 43 -11.50 5.12 -8.60
N LEU A 44 -10.69 6.01 -9.15
CA LEU A 44 -9.88 6.94 -8.37
C LEU A 44 -10.38 8.36 -8.60
N TYR A 45 -10.37 9.15 -7.55
CA TYR A 45 -10.82 10.53 -7.58
C TYR A 45 -9.67 11.46 -7.20
N ASP A 46 -9.79 12.72 -7.58
CA ASP A 46 -8.82 13.75 -7.19
C ASP A 46 -8.67 13.79 -5.67
N GLY A 47 -7.41 13.80 -5.22
CA GLY A 47 -7.10 13.77 -3.79
C GLY A 47 -7.00 12.38 -3.18
N ASN A 48 -7.21 11.31 -3.96
CA ASN A 48 -6.95 9.95 -3.49
C ASN A 48 -5.46 9.63 -3.59
N TYR A 49 -5.02 8.66 -2.78
CA TYR A 49 -3.64 8.18 -2.81
C TYR A 49 -3.64 6.66 -2.93
N ILE A 50 -2.79 6.15 -3.80
CA ILE A 50 -2.52 4.72 -3.89
C ILE A 50 -1.26 4.46 -3.08
N ILE A 51 -1.35 3.56 -2.10
CA ILE A 51 -0.25 3.24 -1.19
C ILE A 51 0.07 1.77 -1.32
N MET A 52 1.31 1.48 -1.70
CA MET A 52 1.83 0.12 -1.79
C MET A 52 2.93 -0.07 -0.76
N ILE A 53 2.81 -1.12 0.03
CA ILE A 53 3.78 -1.41 1.08
C ILE A 53 4.26 -2.86 0.96
N SER A 54 5.55 -3.06 1.24
CA SER A 54 6.13 -4.41 1.29
C SER A 54 5.75 -5.12 2.59
N ASP A 55 5.87 -6.45 2.60
CA ASP A 55 5.61 -7.25 3.81
C ASP A 55 6.49 -6.83 4.98
N GLY A 56 7.71 -6.37 4.72
CA GLY A 56 8.60 -5.88 5.76
C GLY A 56 8.02 -4.73 6.57
N VAL A 57 7.22 -3.89 5.95
CA VAL A 57 6.54 -2.78 6.65
C VAL A 57 5.48 -3.32 7.61
N LEU A 58 4.66 -4.26 7.15
CA LEU A 58 3.65 -4.88 8.00
C LEU A 58 4.25 -5.70 9.13
N ASP A 59 5.38 -6.37 8.88
CA ASP A 59 6.05 -7.20 9.89
C ASP A 59 6.54 -6.39 11.09
N ASN A 60 6.73 -5.09 10.94
CA ASN A 60 7.10 -4.21 12.04
C ASN A 60 5.93 -3.92 13.00
N LEU A 61 4.71 -4.20 12.59
CA LEU A 61 3.52 -3.95 13.40
C LEU A 61 3.32 -5.09 14.40
N SER A 62 2.80 -4.77 15.58
CA SER A 62 2.64 -5.73 16.67
C SER A 62 1.20 -6.22 16.85
N GLY A 63 0.25 -5.70 16.09
CA GLY A 63 -1.15 -6.06 16.21
C GLY A 63 -1.48 -7.45 15.65
N ILE A 64 -2.64 -7.98 16.04
CA ILE A 64 -3.13 -9.26 15.54
C ILE A 64 -3.52 -9.15 14.07
N ASN A 65 -4.18 -8.06 13.70
CA ASN A 65 -4.52 -7.76 12.31
C ASN A 65 -3.68 -6.57 11.84
N LYS A 66 -2.58 -6.88 11.16
CA LYS A 66 -1.62 -5.88 10.72
C LYS A 66 -2.18 -4.98 9.61
N GLU A 67 -3.04 -5.52 8.74
CA GLU A 67 -3.67 -4.72 7.69
C GLU A 67 -4.61 -3.67 8.27
N GLU A 68 -5.44 -4.03 9.25
CA GLU A 68 -6.31 -3.08 9.93
C GLU A 68 -5.52 -2.02 10.68
N GLN A 69 -4.42 -2.43 11.31
CA GLN A 69 -3.52 -1.49 11.99
C GLN A 69 -2.93 -0.50 11.00
N MET A 70 -2.53 -0.97 9.82
CA MET A 70 -2.02 -0.11 8.76
C MET A 70 -3.09 0.85 8.25
N VAL A 71 -4.33 0.40 8.09
CA VAL A 71 -5.46 1.27 7.72
C VAL A 71 -5.62 2.40 8.72
N GLU A 72 -5.53 2.10 10.00
CA GLU A 72 -5.63 3.10 11.06
C GLU A 72 -4.49 4.11 10.98
N ILE A 73 -3.26 3.64 10.76
CA ILE A 73 -2.09 4.51 10.58
C ILE A 73 -2.31 5.46 9.39
N ILE A 74 -2.70 4.91 8.25
CA ILE A 74 -2.91 5.71 7.02
C ILE A 74 -4.04 6.72 7.22
N ASN A 75 -5.13 6.30 7.87
CA ASN A 75 -6.28 7.18 8.08
C ASN A 75 -5.96 8.39 8.97
N ASN A 76 -4.99 8.25 9.86
CA ASN A 76 -4.58 9.32 10.76
C ASN A 76 -3.52 10.26 10.17
N ILE A 77 -3.05 9.99 8.95
CA ILE A 77 -2.07 10.85 8.29
C ILE A 77 -2.77 12.03 7.62
N ASN A 78 -2.38 13.23 8.01
CA ASN A 78 -2.96 14.47 7.47
C ASN A 78 -2.05 15.17 6.46
N VAL A 79 -0.87 14.64 6.21
CA VAL A 79 0.08 15.18 5.24
C VAL A 79 -0.46 14.93 3.83
N LYS A 80 -0.34 15.93 2.95
CA LYS A 80 -0.87 15.85 1.58
C LYS A 80 0.17 15.50 0.52
N LYS A 81 1.45 15.65 0.82
CA LYS A 81 2.52 15.30 -0.13
C LYS A 81 2.77 13.80 -0.10
N PRO A 82 2.80 13.12 -1.25
CA PRO A 82 3.04 11.67 -1.29
C PRO A 82 4.31 11.24 -0.55
N ALA A 83 5.42 11.96 -0.71
CA ALA A 83 6.65 11.66 -0.01
C ALA A 83 6.50 11.78 1.52
N GLY A 84 5.73 12.76 1.98
CA GLY A 84 5.44 12.94 3.41
C GLY A 84 4.58 11.81 3.97
N ILE A 85 3.61 11.34 3.19
CA ILE A 85 2.78 10.20 3.57
C ILE A 85 3.63 8.94 3.70
N ALA A 86 4.48 8.67 2.72
CA ALA A 86 5.38 7.51 2.75
C ALA A 86 6.30 7.54 3.97
N LYS A 87 6.87 8.69 4.26
CA LYS A 87 7.74 8.89 5.44
C LYS A 87 6.98 8.62 6.74
N LYS A 88 5.75 9.13 6.87
CA LYS A 88 4.93 8.92 8.05
C LYS A 88 4.56 7.46 8.25
N ILE A 89 4.21 6.76 7.19
CA ILE A 89 3.89 5.32 7.26
C ILE A 89 5.11 4.56 7.78
N LEU A 90 6.27 4.84 7.24
CA LEU A 90 7.49 4.16 7.65
C LEU A 90 7.83 4.45 9.11
N GLU A 91 7.78 5.72 9.54
CA GLU A 91 8.04 6.11 10.92
C GLU A 91 7.07 5.42 11.90
N GLU A 92 5.77 5.42 11.58
CA GLU A 92 4.77 4.79 12.44
C GLU A 92 4.95 3.27 12.52
N SER A 93 5.34 2.63 11.41
CA SER A 93 5.56 1.18 11.40
C SER A 93 6.77 0.76 12.24
N LEU A 94 7.78 1.62 12.35
CA LEU A 94 9.02 1.32 13.06
C LEU A 94 8.99 1.68 14.54
N LYS A 95 7.99 2.39 15.03
CA LYS A 95 7.94 2.87 16.42
C LYS A 95 8.07 1.78 17.46
N ASN A 96 7.49 0.61 17.21
CA ASN A 96 7.53 -0.50 18.17
C ASN A 96 8.83 -1.29 18.16
N ASN A 97 9.72 -1.01 17.22
CA ASN A 97 10.99 -1.74 17.01
C ASN A 97 12.21 -0.85 17.16
N ASN A 98 12.13 0.17 18.01
CA ASN A 98 13.23 1.12 18.24
C ASN A 98 13.76 1.76 16.95
N MET A 99 12.87 1.99 15.99
CA MET A 99 13.20 2.53 14.66
C MET A 99 14.10 1.61 13.82
N GLU A 100 14.15 0.32 14.16
CA GLU A 100 14.88 -0.68 13.39
C GLU A 100 13.90 -1.60 12.66
N ALA A 101 14.12 -1.81 11.37
CA ALA A 101 13.32 -2.72 10.57
C ALA A 101 13.81 -4.16 10.70
N PHE A 102 12.88 -5.12 10.78
CA PHE A 102 13.20 -6.54 10.77
C PHE A 102 13.62 -7.04 9.39
N ASP A 103 13.15 -6.39 8.33
CA ASP A 103 13.40 -6.76 6.96
C ASP A 103 13.35 -5.49 6.10
N ASP A 104 13.64 -5.62 4.81
CA ASP A 104 13.57 -4.51 3.89
C ASP A 104 12.16 -3.92 3.84
N CYS A 105 12.08 -2.62 4.03
CA CYS A 105 10.83 -1.88 4.04
C CYS A 105 10.73 -0.96 2.84
N THR A 106 9.68 -1.12 2.06
CA THR A 106 9.40 -0.25 0.92
C THR A 106 7.98 0.29 1.05
N VAL A 107 7.84 1.60 0.93
CA VAL A 107 6.55 2.28 0.87
C VAL A 107 6.53 3.14 -0.38
N MET A 108 5.53 2.93 -1.22
CA MET A 108 5.31 3.74 -2.42
C MET A 108 3.96 4.42 -2.33
N VAL A 109 3.92 5.72 -2.53
CA VAL A 109 2.70 6.51 -2.49
C VAL A 109 2.54 7.27 -3.80
N LEU A 110 1.40 7.07 -4.45
CA LEU A 110 1.03 7.77 -5.68
C LEU A 110 -0.18 8.66 -5.40
N GLY A 111 -0.02 9.95 -5.63
CA GLY A 111 -1.13 10.90 -5.55
C GLY A 111 -1.93 10.91 -6.85
N VAL A 112 -3.24 10.95 -6.74
CA VAL A 112 -4.14 11.05 -7.89
C VAL A 112 -4.63 12.49 -8.01
N PHE A 113 -4.34 13.10 -9.14
CA PHE A 113 -4.73 14.49 -9.43
C PHE A 113 -5.51 14.55 -10.72
N ASP A 114 -6.67 15.19 -10.67
CA ASP A 114 -7.43 15.53 -11.87
C ASP A 114 -6.94 16.90 -12.34
N THR A 115 -6.24 16.89 -13.46
CA THR A 115 -5.86 18.14 -14.11
C THR A 115 -6.98 18.56 -15.04
N TYR A 116 -7.80 19.51 -14.58
CA TYR A 116 -8.67 20.22 -15.49
C TYR A 116 -7.85 21.28 -16.22
N VAL A 117 -7.60 21.02 -17.48
CA VAL A 117 -7.11 22.10 -18.34
C VAL A 117 -8.32 22.90 -18.76
N ASN A 118 -8.51 24.04 -18.12
CA ASN A 118 -9.46 25.03 -18.62
C ASN A 118 -8.88 25.64 -19.89
N VAL A 119 -9.47 25.27 -20.97
CA VAL A 119 -9.18 25.91 -22.25
C VAL A 119 -10.04 27.13 -22.41
#